data_34c1e7c9150431cd4a43df26c9122a52
#
_entry.id   34c1e7c9150431cd4a43df26c9122a52
#
_cell.length_a   1.000
_cell.length_b   1.000
_cell.length_c   1.000
_cell.angle_alpha   90.00
_cell.angle_beta   90.00
_cell.angle_gamma   90.00
#
_symmetry.space_group_name_H-M   'P 1'
#
loop_
_entity.id
_entity.type
_entity.pdbx_description
1 polymer ?
#
loop_
_entity_poly.entity_id
_entity_poly.type
_entity_poly.pdbx_seq_one_letter_code
_entity_poly.pdbx_strand_id
1 'polypeptide(L)'
;MGRSYWFECPKCGYRANVSGRADRGLSFFIQTILCRDCRQLYDVVTRLRVPDELAGRGSLAGWQRGGFQNPQRGLSTPPAFQAALNRLTTTGVKRFKWLPFKIQCPVSALHRVRSWNEPDRCPRCGVYLEKSALPFRLWD
;
A
#
# COMPACT_ATOMS: atom_id res chain seq x y z
N MET A 1 13.27 3.71 -1.84
CA MET A 1 13.21 2.34 -1.29
C MET A 1 12.35 2.32 -0.04
N GLY A 2 11.21 1.68 -0.11
CA GLY A 2 10.30 1.52 1.02
C GLY A 2 10.63 0.29 1.87
N ARG A 3 10.14 0.28 3.11
CA ARG A 3 10.39 -0.81 4.06
C ARG A 3 9.10 -1.24 4.72
N SER A 4 8.91 -2.54 4.92
CA SER A 4 7.86 -3.08 5.78
C SER A 4 8.44 -3.81 6.98
N TYR A 5 7.69 -3.80 8.06
CA TYR A 5 8.08 -4.39 9.34
C TYR A 5 6.97 -5.28 9.87
N TRP A 6 7.33 -6.23 10.71
CA TRP A 6 6.36 -6.93 11.51
C TRP A 6 5.98 -6.07 12.71
N PHE A 7 4.68 -5.90 12.90
CA PHE A 7 4.08 -5.33 14.10
C PHE A 7 3.29 -6.42 14.80
N GLU A 8 3.48 -6.55 16.10
CA GLU A 8 2.83 -7.57 16.92
C GLU A 8 2.22 -6.94 18.16
N CYS A 9 1.04 -7.40 18.51
CA CYS A 9 0.39 -6.99 19.74
C CYS A 9 0.80 -7.92 20.89
N PRO A 10 1.41 -7.39 21.98
CA PRO A 10 1.83 -8.22 23.10
C PRO A 10 0.63 -8.76 23.91
N LYS A 11 -0.56 -8.19 23.74
CA LYS A 11 -1.76 -8.59 24.48
C LYS A 11 -2.59 -9.64 23.74
N CYS A 12 -2.99 -9.36 22.49
CA CYS A 12 -3.92 -10.23 21.74
C CYS A 12 -3.24 -11.11 20.70
N GLY A 13 -1.94 -10.94 20.46
CA GLY A 13 -1.19 -11.71 19.46
C GLY A 13 -1.46 -11.29 18.01
N TYR A 14 -2.18 -10.18 17.76
CA TYR A 14 -2.37 -9.66 16.41
C TYR A 14 -1.03 -9.34 15.77
N ARG A 15 -0.87 -9.74 14.52
CA ARG A 15 0.34 -9.47 13.73
C ARG A 15 -0.02 -8.86 12.39
N ALA A 16 0.79 -7.89 11.96
CA ALA A 16 0.68 -7.29 10.65
C ALA A 16 2.06 -7.00 10.06
N ASN A 17 2.18 -7.21 8.76
CA ASN A 17 3.37 -6.80 8.01
C ASN A 17 3.01 -5.57 7.20
N VAL A 18 3.40 -4.41 7.70
CA VAL A 18 3.10 -3.11 7.09
C VAL A 18 4.29 -2.17 7.24
N SER A 19 4.26 -1.08 6.49
CA SER A 19 5.28 -0.03 6.60
C SER A 19 5.25 0.69 7.95
N GLY A 20 4.06 0.83 8.53
CA GLY A 20 3.87 1.51 9.81
C GLY A 20 3.76 3.03 9.72
N ARG A 21 3.85 3.59 8.53
CA ARG A 21 3.75 5.03 8.25
C ARG A 21 3.58 5.27 6.76
N ALA A 22 3.48 6.55 6.36
CA ALA A 22 3.65 6.91 4.96
C ALA A 22 5.07 6.59 4.51
N ASP A 23 5.22 5.90 3.39
CA ASP A 23 6.52 5.55 2.85
C ASP A 23 6.54 5.68 1.32
N ARG A 24 7.73 5.77 0.75
CA ARG A 24 7.94 6.04 -0.66
C ARG A 24 8.93 5.08 -1.28
N GLY A 25 8.52 4.44 -2.37
CA GLY A 25 9.39 3.74 -3.30
C GLY A 25 9.67 4.57 -4.56
N LEU A 26 10.33 3.95 -5.53
CA LEU A 26 10.57 4.55 -6.84
C LEU A 26 9.30 4.65 -7.68
N SER A 27 8.43 3.67 -7.57
CA SER A 27 7.25 3.50 -8.41
C SER A 27 5.95 3.90 -7.75
N PHE A 28 5.87 3.92 -6.43
CA PHE A 28 4.65 4.24 -5.71
C PHE A 28 4.89 4.75 -4.28
N PHE A 29 3.89 5.45 -3.78
CA PHE A 29 3.78 5.85 -2.37
C PHE A 29 2.74 5.00 -1.70
N ILE A 30 2.97 4.67 -0.44
CA ILE A 30 2.02 3.96 0.40
C ILE A 30 1.72 4.73 1.67
N GLN A 31 0.59 4.37 2.30
CA GLN A 31 0.22 4.77 3.64
C GLN A 31 -0.32 3.55 4.37
N THR A 32 0.17 3.31 5.57
CA THR A 32 -0.47 2.33 6.46
C THR A 32 -1.77 2.91 6.99
N ILE A 33 -2.84 2.15 6.88
CA ILE A 33 -4.17 2.50 7.37
C ILE A 33 -4.68 1.45 8.34
N LEU A 34 -5.54 1.89 9.23
CA LEU A 34 -6.33 1.03 10.10
C LEU A 34 -7.77 1.00 9.58
N CYS A 35 -8.25 -0.17 9.20
CA CYS A 35 -9.66 -0.38 8.92
C CYS A 35 -10.40 -0.77 10.20
N ARG A 36 -11.39 0.02 10.59
CA ARG A 36 -12.18 -0.22 11.80
C ARG A 36 -13.12 -1.42 11.66
N ASP A 37 -13.62 -1.63 10.46
CA ASP A 37 -14.55 -2.72 10.17
C ASP A 37 -13.84 -4.07 10.05
N CYS A 38 -12.70 -4.12 9.37
CA CYS A 38 -11.87 -5.33 9.27
C CYS A 38 -11.06 -5.59 10.53
N ARG A 39 -10.82 -4.59 11.38
CA ARG A 39 -9.91 -4.64 12.53
C ARG A 39 -8.50 -5.09 12.12
N GLN A 40 -8.01 -4.53 11.04
CA GLN A 40 -6.70 -4.87 10.47
C GLN A 40 -5.97 -3.63 9.98
N LEU A 41 -4.65 -3.76 9.91
CA LEU A 41 -3.77 -2.80 9.27
C LEU A 41 -3.51 -3.21 7.83
N TYR A 42 -3.48 -2.23 6.94
CA TYR A 42 -3.15 -2.42 5.53
C TYR A 42 -2.21 -1.33 5.06
N ASP A 43 -1.29 -1.67 4.18
CA ASP A 43 -0.60 -0.70 3.37
C ASP A 43 -1.37 -0.48 2.07
N VAL A 44 -1.74 0.75 1.81
CA VAL A 44 -2.48 1.13 0.60
C VAL A 44 -1.68 2.11 -0.24
N VAL A 45 -1.75 1.94 -1.56
CA VAL A 45 -1.08 2.85 -2.49
C VAL A 45 -1.84 4.18 -2.52
N THR A 46 -1.11 5.27 -2.30
CA THR A 46 -1.66 6.63 -2.34
C THR A 46 -1.30 7.39 -3.61
N ARG A 47 -0.16 7.04 -4.21
CA ARG A 47 0.29 7.59 -5.50
C ARG A 47 1.05 6.52 -6.27
N LEU A 48 0.84 6.50 -7.58
CA LEU A 48 1.53 5.59 -8.48
C LEU A 48 2.22 6.39 -9.58
N ARG A 49 3.46 6.05 -9.88
CA ARG A 49 4.21 6.59 -11.00
C ARG A 49 3.84 5.84 -12.26
N VAL A 50 3.24 6.52 -13.21
CA VAL A 50 2.84 5.94 -14.50
C VAL A 50 3.43 6.73 -15.66
N PRO A 51 3.75 6.07 -16.77
CA PRO A 51 4.11 6.77 -17.99
C PRO A 51 2.95 7.66 -18.47
N ASP A 52 3.28 8.84 -19.00
CA ASP A 52 2.28 9.79 -19.51
C ASP A 52 1.32 9.17 -20.53
N GLU A 53 1.80 8.25 -21.33
CA GLU A 53 1.02 7.54 -22.36
C GLU A 53 -0.11 6.70 -21.76
N LEU A 54 0.08 6.16 -20.55
CA LEU A 54 -0.94 5.36 -19.85
C LEU A 54 -1.87 6.22 -19.01
N ALA A 55 -1.43 7.39 -18.57
CA ALA A 55 -2.21 8.26 -17.70
C ALA A 55 -3.51 8.77 -18.34
N GLY A 56 -3.57 8.81 -19.68
CA GLY A 56 -4.75 9.22 -20.46
C GLY A 56 -5.66 8.08 -20.91
N ARG A 57 -5.31 6.83 -20.68
CA ARG A 57 -6.10 5.68 -21.11
C ARG A 57 -7.06 5.23 -20.01
N GLY A 58 -8.32 5.04 -20.36
CA GLY A 58 -9.39 4.63 -19.43
C GLY A 58 -9.17 3.30 -18.70
N SER A 59 -8.18 2.50 -19.15
CA SER A 59 -7.77 1.27 -18.47
C SER A 59 -7.27 1.49 -17.03
N LEU A 60 -6.71 2.66 -16.72
CA LEU A 60 -6.25 2.99 -15.36
C LEU A 60 -7.41 3.30 -14.41
N ALA A 61 -8.56 3.74 -14.91
CA ALA A 61 -9.73 3.98 -14.08
C ALA A 61 -10.27 2.70 -13.42
N GLY A 62 -10.15 1.55 -14.09
CA GLY A 62 -10.47 0.24 -13.52
C GLY A 62 -9.50 -0.18 -12.41
N TRP A 63 -8.25 0.21 -12.53
CA TRP A 63 -7.20 -0.07 -11.57
C TRP A 63 -7.33 0.80 -10.32
N GLN A 64 -7.78 2.04 -10.49
CA GLN A 64 -8.07 2.95 -9.39
C GLN A 64 -9.23 2.47 -8.51
N ARG A 65 -10.12 1.64 -9.03
CA ARG A 65 -11.35 1.18 -8.33
C ARG A 65 -11.15 -0.01 -7.41
N GLY A 66 -9.97 -0.59 -7.29
CA GLY A 66 -9.76 -1.64 -6.32
C GLY A 66 -8.63 -2.66 -6.61
N GLY A 67 -8.04 -2.66 -7.80
CA GLY A 67 -7.04 -3.67 -8.17
C GLY A 67 -5.71 -3.61 -7.43
N PHE A 68 -5.36 -2.45 -6.87
CA PHE A 68 -4.08 -2.24 -6.18
C PHE A 68 -4.10 -2.48 -4.68
N GLN A 69 -5.27 -2.63 -4.12
CA GLN A 69 -5.45 -2.58 -2.67
C GLN A 69 -5.75 -3.94 -2.05
N ASN A 70 -5.32 -5.02 -2.70
CA ASN A 70 -5.48 -6.35 -2.11
C ASN A 70 -4.37 -6.62 -1.08
N PRO A 71 -4.68 -6.60 0.22
CA PRO A 71 -3.70 -6.71 1.30
C PRO A 71 -3.09 -8.10 1.44
N GLN A 72 -3.75 -9.12 0.90
CA GLN A 72 -3.32 -10.51 1.07
C GLN A 72 -2.09 -10.85 0.23
N ARG A 73 -1.75 -10.02 -0.74
CA ARG A 73 -0.62 -10.26 -1.65
C ARG A 73 0.62 -9.39 -1.37
N GLY A 74 0.63 -8.68 -0.26
CA GLY A 74 1.72 -7.76 0.05
C GLY A 74 1.74 -6.53 -0.87
N LEU A 75 2.75 -5.70 -0.73
CA LEU A 75 2.97 -4.47 -1.50
C LEU A 75 3.34 -4.71 -2.97
N SER A 76 2.99 -5.84 -3.55
CA SER A 76 3.25 -6.10 -4.95
C SER A 76 2.18 -5.44 -5.82
N THR A 77 2.60 -4.62 -6.75
CA THR A 77 1.76 -4.24 -7.89
C THR A 77 1.22 -5.49 -8.57
N PRO A 78 -0.02 -5.51 -9.05
CA PRO A 78 -0.55 -6.65 -9.79
C PRO A 78 0.39 -7.07 -10.92
N PRO A 79 0.61 -8.38 -11.15
CA PRO A 79 1.56 -8.84 -12.14
C PRO A 79 1.35 -8.26 -13.55
N ALA A 80 0.09 -8.07 -13.94
CA ALA A 80 -0.25 -7.47 -15.23
C ALA A 80 0.21 -6.01 -15.35
N PHE A 81 0.13 -5.26 -14.25
CA PHE A 81 0.59 -3.88 -14.23
C PHE A 81 2.11 -3.78 -14.22
N GLN A 82 2.77 -4.64 -13.45
CA GLN A 82 4.22 -4.73 -13.44
C GLN A 82 4.77 -5.09 -14.84
N ALA A 83 4.13 -6.03 -15.54
CA ALA A 83 4.47 -6.37 -16.91
C ALA A 83 4.25 -5.18 -17.87
N ALA A 84 3.19 -4.42 -17.72
CA ALA A 84 2.95 -3.21 -18.51
C ALA A 84 3.98 -2.13 -18.23
N LEU A 85 4.34 -1.89 -16.97
CA LEU A 85 5.41 -0.96 -16.59
C LEU A 85 6.77 -1.38 -17.19
N ASN A 86 7.09 -2.67 -17.10
CA ASN A 86 8.34 -3.20 -17.64
C ASN A 86 8.44 -3.03 -19.17
N ARG A 87 7.34 -3.25 -19.88
CA ARG A 87 7.29 -3.01 -21.35
C ARG A 87 7.54 -1.55 -21.71
N LEU A 88 7.03 -0.63 -20.88
CA LEU A 88 7.15 0.81 -21.13
C LEU A 88 8.54 1.35 -20.76
N THR A 89 9.18 0.80 -19.75
CA THR A 89 10.55 1.16 -19.40
C THR A 89 11.57 0.73 -20.46
N THR A 90 11.30 -0.35 -21.19
CA THR A 90 12.14 -0.81 -22.30
C THR A 90 11.99 0.01 -23.57
N THR A 91 10.90 0.77 -23.73
CA THR A 91 10.64 1.60 -24.93
C THR A 91 11.12 3.05 -24.84
N GLY A 92 11.89 3.39 -23.82
CA GLY A 92 12.50 4.72 -23.71
C GLY A 92 11.55 5.84 -23.32
N VAL A 93 10.48 5.53 -22.61
CA VAL A 93 9.54 6.53 -22.08
C VAL A 93 10.25 7.50 -21.16
N LYS A 94 10.30 8.77 -21.54
CA LYS A 94 11.05 9.82 -20.84
C LYS A 94 10.22 10.60 -19.82
N ARG A 95 8.89 10.46 -19.81
CA ARG A 95 7.99 11.24 -18.98
C ARG A 95 7.06 10.36 -18.16
N PHE A 96 6.95 10.69 -16.89
CA PHE A 96 6.10 10.01 -15.92
C PHE A 96 5.20 11.00 -15.20
N LYS A 97 4.02 10.54 -14.84
CA LYS A 97 3.09 11.25 -13.95
C LYS A 97 2.85 10.46 -12.68
N TRP A 98 2.61 11.19 -11.60
CA TRP A 98 2.13 10.62 -10.35
C TRP A 98 0.61 10.68 -10.33
N LEU A 99 -0.05 9.52 -10.30
CA LEU A 99 -1.50 9.43 -10.17
C LEU A 99 -1.86 9.24 -8.70
N PRO A 100 -2.72 10.11 -8.14
CA PRO A 100 -3.23 9.94 -6.79
C PRO A 100 -4.31 8.86 -6.74
N PHE A 101 -4.35 8.12 -5.62
CA PHE A 101 -5.39 7.16 -5.30
C PHE A 101 -6.09 7.56 -4.01
N LYS A 102 -7.39 7.36 -3.96
CA LYS A 102 -8.16 7.57 -2.74
C LYS A 102 -7.78 6.50 -1.71
N ILE A 103 -7.51 6.93 -0.49
CA ILE A 103 -7.25 6.05 0.64
C ILE A 103 -8.56 5.36 1.02
N GLN A 104 -8.60 4.03 0.89
CA GLN A 104 -9.77 3.22 1.22
C GLN A 104 -9.36 1.82 1.65
N CYS A 105 -10.26 1.12 2.35
CA CYS A 105 -10.04 -0.27 2.71
C CYS A 105 -9.98 -1.15 1.44
N PRO A 106 -8.98 -2.05 1.34
CA PRO A 106 -8.88 -2.95 0.18
C PRO A 106 -10.00 -3.99 0.10
N VAL A 107 -10.71 -4.24 1.18
CA VAL A 107 -11.85 -5.17 1.21
C VAL A 107 -13.11 -4.48 0.73
N SER A 108 -13.38 -3.26 1.19
CA SER A 108 -14.56 -2.49 0.78
C SER A 108 -14.32 -1.00 0.94
N ALA A 109 -14.71 -0.23 -0.09
CA ALA A 109 -14.64 1.24 -0.06
C ALA A 109 -15.60 1.87 0.97
N LEU A 110 -16.59 1.12 1.45
CA LEU A 110 -17.55 1.56 2.45
C LEU A 110 -17.02 1.43 3.89
N HIS A 111 -15.94 0.70 4.09
CA HIS A 111 -15.32 0.55 5.38
C HIS A 111 -14.68 1.86 5.86
N ARG A 112 -14.79 2.11 7.16
CA ARG A 112 -14.19 3.27 7.79
C ARG A 112 -12.71 3.03 8.04
N VAL A 113 -11.88 3.90 7.51
CA VAL A 113 -10.42 3.81 7.65
C VAL A 113 -9.85 5.10 8.23
N ARG A 114 -8.72 4.97 8.89
CA ARG A 114 -7.88 6.10 9.30
C ARG A 114 -6.42 5.81 9.02
N SER A 115 -5.62 6.85 8.84
CA SER A 115 -4.17 6.72 8.79
C SER A 115 -3.65 6.13 10.11
N TRP A 116 -2.70 5.21 9.98
CA TRP A 116 -2.01 4.62 11.11
C TRP A 116 -0.52 4.92 10.99
N ASN A 117 0.05 5.49 12.04
CA ASN A 117 1.47 5.84 12.08
C ASN A 117 2.07 5.32 13.38
N GLU A 118 3.19 4.62 13.28
CA GLU A 118 3.92 4.13 14.45
C GLU A 118 4.49 5.29 15.32
N PRO A 119 4.44 5.20 16.64
CA PRO A 119 3.79 4.17 17.44
C PRO A 119 2.28 4.41 17.54
N ASP A 120 1.47 3.39 17.30
CA ASP A 120 0.01 3.48 17.41
C ASP A 120 -0.59 2.15 17.87
N ARG A 121 -1.89 2.15 18.10
CA ARG A 121 -2.63 1.10 18.80
C ARG A 121 -3.02 -0.06 17.91
N CYS A 122 -3.09 -1.24 18.51
CA CYS A 122 -3.62 -2.45 17.88
C CYS A 122 -5.08 -2.23 17.44
N PRO A 123 -5.44 -2.60 16.19
CA PRO A 123 -6.80 -2.46 15.70
C PRO A 123 -7.82 -3.37 16.41
N ARG A 124 -7.35 -4.37 17.16
CA ARG A 124 -8.21 -5.34 17.85
C ARG A 124 -8.43 -5.04 19.32
N CYS A 125 -7.38 -4.75 20.07
CA CYS A 125 -7.45 -4.58 21.52
C CYS A 125 -7.05 -3.19 22.02
N GLY A 126 -6.52 -2.32 21.17
CA GLY A 126 -6.15 -0.96 21.52
C GLY A 126 -4.83 -0.78 22.28
N VAL A 127 -4.06 -1.82 22.50
CA VAL A 127 -2.71 -1.75 23.07
C VAL A 127 -1.72 -1.36 21.96
N TYR A 128 -0.67 -0.63 22.30
CA TYR A 128 0.37 -0.26 21.34
C TYR A 128 1.06 -1.50 20.76
N LEU A 129 1.25 -1.50 19.44
CA LEU A 129 1.96 -2.56 18.74
C LEU A 129 3.46 -2.42 18.91
N GLU A 130 4.13 -3.56 19.03
CA GLU A 130 5.59 -3.66 19.02
C GLU A 130 6.08 -3.90 17.59
N LYS A 131 7.12 -3.18 17.22
CA LYS A 131 7.75 -3.25 15.89
C LYS A 131 8.98 -4.15 15.94
N SER A 132 9.17 -4.97 14.92
CA SER A 132 10.42 -5.74 14.75
C SER A 132 11.62 -4.81 14.55
N ALA A 133 12.76 -5.19 15.09
CA ALA A 133 14.01 -4.41 15.00
C ALA A 133 14.53 -4.30 13.55
N LEU A 134 14.31 -5.34 12.75
CA LEU A 134 14.75 -5.39 11.36
C LEU A 134 13.56 -5.30 10.39
N PRO A 135 13.73 -4.67 9.23
CA PRO A 135 12.71 -4.68 8.21
C PRO A 135 12.52 -6.11 7.69
N PHE A 136 11.28 -6.50 7.51
CA PHE A 136 10.92 -7.79 6.92
C PHE A 136 11.12 -7.80 5.41
N ARG A 137 10.78 -6.70 4.75
CA ARG A 137 10.82 -6.58 3.30
C ARG A 137 11.21 -5.17 2.88
N LEU A 138 12.05 -5.12 1.84
CA LEU A 138 12.32 -3.90 1.07
C LEU A 138 11.48 -3.93 -0.21
N TRP A 139 11.00 -2.78 -0.65
CA TRP A 139 10.19 -2.65 -1.86
C TRP A 139 10.45 -1.30 -2.55
N ASP A 140 10.20 -1.25 -3.86
CA ASP A 140 10.33 -0.06 -4.69
C ASP A 140 9.08 0.27 -5.48
#